data_75a5f1c3309de511eac41d3e33334089
#
_entry.id   75a5f1c3309de511eac41d3e33334089
#
_cell.length_a   1.000
_cell.length_b   1.000
_cell.length_c   1.000
_cell.angle_alpha   90.00
_cell.angle_beta   90.00
_cell.angle_gamma   90.00
#
_symmetry.space_group_name_H-M   'P 1'
#
loop_
_entity.id
_entity.type
_entity.pdbx_description
1 polymer ?
#
loop_
_entity_poly.entity_id
_entity_poly.type
_entity_poly.pdbx_seq_one_letter_code
_entity_poly.pdbx_strand_id
1 'polypeptide(L)'
;MSKILIIEDEAAIRRVLVKILSEENTNYKVSEAEDGLQGIELIKKEDFDLILCDIKMPKMDGIEVLMASKKIKPEIPIVMISGHGDLDTAVNAMRLGAFDYISKPPDLNRLLN
;
A
#
# COMPACT_ATOMS: atom_id res chain seq x y z
N MET A 1 9.38 16.24 -4.40
CA MET A 1 9.70 14.81 -4.21
C MET A 1 8.48 14.09 -3.68
N SER A 2 8.07 13.05 -4.37
CA SER A 2 6.92 12.26 -3.92
C SER A 2 7.32 11.24 -2.87
N LYS A 3 6.54 11.20 -1.78
CA LYS A 3 6.77 10.28 -0.67
C LYS A 3 5.76 9.14 -0.76
N ILE A 4 6.27 7.92 -0.84
CA ILE A 4 5.45 6.71 -0.98
C ILE A 4 5.71 5.79 0.20
N LEU A 5 4.63 5.29 0.81
CA LEU A 5 4.71 4.30 1.88
C LEU A 5 4.28 2.94 1.34
N ILE A 6 5.10 1.93 1.57
CA ILE A 6 4.77 0.54 1.25
C ILE A 6 4.55 -0.21 2.55
N ILE A 7 3.37 -0.81 2.71
CA ILE A 7 3.03 -1.64 3.86
C ILE A 7 2.84 -3.06 3.37
N GLU A 8 3.80 -3.92 3.64
CA GLU A 8 3.84 -5.29 3.14
C GLU A 8 4.65 -6.16 4.08
N ASP A 9 4.07 -7.27 4.55
CA ASP A 9 4.73 -8.16 5.50
C ASP A 9 5.77 -9.08 4.85
N GLU A 10 5.62 -9.40 3.57
CA GLU A 10 6.56 -10.24 2.85
C GLU A 10 7.75 -9.43 2.33
N ALA A 11 8.93 -9.64 2.93
CA ALA A 11 10.12 -8.87 2.57
C ALA A 11 10.47 -8.96 1.09
N ALA A 12 10.29 -10.13 0.47
CA ALA A 12 10.61 -10.32 -0.94
C ALA A 12 9.74 -9.45 -1.83
N ILE A 13 8.44 -9.38 -1.55
CA ILE A 13 7.51 -8.55 -2.32
C ILE A 13 7.78 -7.08 -2.07
N ARG A 14 8.04 -6.72 -0.81
CA ARG A 14 8.36 -5.34 -0.45
C ARG A 14 9.59 -4.83 -1.21
N ARG A 15 10.64 -5.66 -1.32
CA ARG A 15 11.84 -5.31 -2.08
C ARG A 15 11.57 -5.10 -3.56
N VAL A 16 10.73 -5.95 -4.15
CA VAL A 16 10.35 -5.82 -5.56
C VAL A 16 9.63 -4.49 -5.79
N LEU A 17 8.68 -4.15 -4.91
CA LEU A 17 7.94 -2.89 -5.03
C LEU A 17 8.86 -1.68 -4.89
N VAL A 18 9.77 -1.70 -3.92
CA VAL A 18 10.75 -0.63 -3.73
C VAL A 18 11.61 -0.47 -4.98
N LYS A 19 12.08 -1.58 -5.53
CA LYS A 19 12.94 -1.56 -6.72
C LYS A 19 12.20 -0.98 -7.93
N ILE A 20 10.97 -1.41 -8.16
CA ILE A 20 10.16 -0.91 -9.27
C ILE A 20 9.98 0.61 -9.17
N LEU A 21 9.59 1.09 -7.99
CA LEU A 21 9.35 2.52 -7.80
C LEU A 21 10.64 3.33 -7.92
N SER A 22 11.75 2.80 -7.40
CA SER A 22 13.05 3.50 -7.46
C SER A 22 13.59 3.58 -8.88
N GLU A 23 13.37 2.55 -9.69
CA GLU A 23 13.79 2.53 -11.08
C GLU A 23 12.92 3.43 -11.96
N GLU A 24 11.63 3.54 -11.64
CA GLU A 24 10.72 4.36 -12.40
C GLU A 24 11.03 5.85 -12.25
N ASN A 25 11.32 6.29 -11.04
CA ASN A 25 11.60 7.70 -10.79
C ASN A 25 12.49 7.86 -9.55
N THR A 26 13.68 8.45 -9.76
CA THR A 26 14.62 8.68 -8.69
C THR A 26 14.16 9.74 -7.68
N ASN A 27 13.10 10.49 -8.01
CA ASN A 27 12.52 11.49 -7.11
C ASN A 27 11.53 10.90 -6.12
N TYR A 28 11.25 9.61 -6.19
CA TYR A 28 10.39 8.96 -5.20
C TYR A 28 11.20 8.67 -3.94
N LYS A 29 10.67 9.12 -2.80
CA LYS A 29 11.20 8.74 -1.50
C LYS A 29 10.29 7.64 -0.95
N VAL A 30 10.81 6.43 -0.86
CA VAL A 30 10.03 5.26 -0.45
C VAL A 30 10.33 4.89 0.99
N SER A 31 9.28 4.80 1.80
CA SER A 31 9.36 4.30 3.18
C SER A 31 8.68 2.94 3.23
N GLU A 32 9.14 2.08 4.12
CA GLU A 32 8.65 0.71 4.24
C GLU A 32 8.11 0.44 5.64
N ALA A 33 7.00 -0.29 5.69
CA ALA A 33 6.46 -0.83 6.93
C ALA A 33 6.23 -2.33 6.71
N GLU A 34 6.60 -3.13 7.70
CA GLU A 34 6.49 -4.58 7.59
C GLU A 34 5.19 -5.14 8.18
N ASP A 35 4.36 -4.28 8.77
CA ASP A 35 3.03 -4.65 9.25
C ASP A 35 2.13 -3.42 9.31
N GLY A 36 0.84 -3.65 9.56
CA GLY A 36 -0.14 -2.59 9.57
C GLY A 36 0.06 -1.59 10.70
N LEU A 37 0.48 -2.04 11.87
CA LEU A 37 0.70 -1.16 13.01
C LEU A 37 1.84 -0.18 12.73
N GLN A 38 2.94 -0.68 12.17
CA GLN A 38 4.07 0.15 11.78
C GLN A 38 3.66 1.14 10.71
N GLY A 39 2.84 0.70 9.75
CA GLY A 39 2.30 1.57 8.69
C GLY A 39 1.49 2.71 9.26
N ILE A 40 0.58 2.44 10.19
CA ILE A 40 -0.25 3.46 10.82
C ILE A 40 0.61 4.48 11.58
N GLU A 41 1.64 4.02 12.29
CA GLU A 41 2.54 4.92 12.99
C GLU A 41 3.24 5.88 12.03
N LEU A 42 3.68 5.38 10.88
CA LEU A 42 4.31 6.22 9.86
C LEU A 42 3.32 7.20 9.24
N ILE A 43 2.08 6.78 9.00
CA ILE A 43 1.04 7.67 8.46
C ILE A 43 0.77 8.83 9.42
N LYS A 44 0.78 8.58 10.72
CA LYS A 44 0.59 9.63 11.71
C LYS A 44 1.73 10.64 11.74
N LYS A 45 2.95 10.18 11.49
CA LYS A 45 4.16 11.00 11.62
C LYS A 45 4.52 11.78 10.38
N GLU A 46 4.21 11.26 9.20
CA GLU A 46 4.66 11.83 7.94
C GLU A 46 3.51 11.98 6.95
N ASP A 47 3.67 12.91 6.04
CA ASP A 47 2.70 13.10 4.96
C ASP A 47 3.18 12.36 3.72
N PHE A 48 2.42 11.33 3.32
CA PHE A 48 2.71 10.56 2.11
C PHE A 48 1.82 11.01 0.97
N ASP A 49 2.34 10.88 -0.24
CA ASP A 49 1.58 11.17 -1.45
C ASP A 49 0.81 9.94 -1.96
N LEU A 50 1.27 8.76 -1.56
CA LEU A 50 0.64 7.50 -1.95
C LEU A 50 1.00 6.42 -0.93
N ILE A 51 0.04 5.53 -0.65
CA ILE A 51 0.27 4.35 0.18
C ILE A 51 -0.03 3.12 -0.65
N LEU A 52 0.89 2.15 -0.66
CA LEU A 52 0.67 0.81 -1.21
C LEU A 52 0.56 -0.13 -0.02
N CYS A 53 -0.54 -0.85 0.10
CA CYS A 53 -0.81 -1.68 1.27
C CYS A 53 -1.32 -3.05 0.88
N ASP A 54 -0.67 -4.10 1.40
CA ASP A 54 -1.16 -5.47 1.25
C ASP A 54 -2.46 -5.65 2.04
N ILE A 55 -3.40 -6.40 1.49
CA ILE A 55 -4.67 -6.70 2.16
C ILE A 55 -4.46 -7.73 3.27
N LYS A 56 -3.79 -8.83 2.97
CA LYS A 56 -3.60 -9.92 3.94
C LYS A 56 -2.29 -9.81 4.67
N MET A 57 -2.37 -9.41 5.93
CA MET A 57 -1.22 -9.32 6.83
C MET A 57 -1.62 -9.82 8.21
N PRO A 58 -0.68 -10.40 8.98
CA PRO A 58 -0.98 -10.79 10.35
C PRO A 58 -1.22 -9.56 11.22
N LYS A 59 -1.92 -9.75 12.33
CA LYS A 59 -2.23 -8.73 13.35
C LYS A 59 -3.24 -7.68 12.88
N MET A 60 -2.88 -6.86 11.91
CA MET A 60 -3.75 -5.84 11.35
C MET A 60 -3.74 -5.98 9.83
N ASP A 61 -4.86 -6.33 9.23
CA ASP A 61 -4.94 -6.50 7.78
C ASP A 61 -5.05 -5.15 7.05
N GLY A 62 -4.95 -5.21 5.72
CA GLY A 62 -4.96 -4.00 4.90
C GLY A 62 -6.28 -3.25 4.93
N ILE A 63 -7.41 -3.91 5.16
CA ILE A 63 -8.71 -3.24 5.29
C ILE A 63 -8.72 -2.38 6.55
N GLU A 64 -8.19 -2.91 7.65
CA GLU A 64 -8.07 -2.16 8.90
C GLU A 64 -7.16 -0.95 8.73
N VAL A 65 -6.04 -1.12 8.01
CA VAL A 65 -5.13 -0.02 7.69
C VAL A 65 -5.85 1.04 6.85
N LEU A 66 -6.60 0.61 5.83
CA LEU A 66 -7.36 1.52 4.98
C LEU A 66 -8.34 2.35 5.80
N MET A 67 -9.11 1.71 6.67
CA MET A 67 -10.09 2.40 7.49
C MET A 67 -9.43 3.40 8.44
N ALA A 68 -8.33 3.00 9.08
CA ALA A 68 -7.58 3.88 9.98
C ALA A 68 -6.97 5.06 9.21
N SER A 69 -6.38 4.80 8.05
CA SER A 69 -5.79 5.85 7.22
C SER A 69 -6.82 6.88 6.78
N LYS A 70 -8.03 6.45 6.43
CA LYS A 70 -9.11 7.36 6.03
C LYS A 70 -9.59 8.24 7.18
N LYS A 71 -9.46 7.78 8.41
CA LYS A 71 -9.78 8.61 9.59
C LYS A 71 -8.67 9.60 9.92
N ILE A 72 -7.42 9.19 9.74
CA ILE A 72 -6.25 10.00 10.12
C ILE A 72 -5.94 11.05 9.05
N LYS A 73 -5.82 10.61 7.80
CA LYS A 73 -5.46 11.47 6.66
C LYS A 73 -6.24 11.02 5.43
N PRO A 74 -7.53 11.39 5.33
CA PRO A 74 -8.41 10.88 4.26
C PRO A 74 -7.99 11.29 2.85
N GLU A 75 -7.16 12.32 2.71
CA GLU A 75 -6.72 12.82 1.40
C GLU A 75 -5.64 11.95 0.75
N ILE A 76 -4.96 11.09 1.51
CA ILE A 76 -3.88 10.27 0.94
C ILE A 76 -4.48 9.08 0.19
N PRO A 77 -4.21 8.94 -1.12
CA PRO A 77 -4.67 7.76 -1.85
C PRO A 77 -3.96 6.50 -1.40
N ILE A 78 -4.71 5.42 -1.28
CA ILE A 78 -4.19 4.13 -0.87
C ILE A 78 -4.55 3.09 -1.93
N VAL A 79 -3.54 2.41 -2.45
CA VAL A 79 -3.69 1.32 -3.41
C VAL A 79 -3.49 0.01 -2.68
N MET A 80 -4.47 -0.89 -2.80
CA MET A 80 -4.40 -2.18 -2.13
C MET A 80 -3.71 -3.21 -3.02
N ILE A 81 -2.96 -4.10 -2.40
CA ILE A 81 -2.33 -5.22 -3.09
C ILE A 81 -3.01 -6.49 -2.61
N SER A 82 -3.65 -7.21 -3.51
CA SER A 82 -4.42 -8.41 -3.15
C SER A 82 -3.79 -9.67 -3.69
N GLY A 83 -3.84 -10.74 -2.90
CA GLY A 83 -3.41 -12.05 -3.32
C GLY A 83 -4.39 -12.68 -4.29
N HIS A 84 -3.97 -13.79 -4.88
CA HIS A 84 -4.80 -14.54 -5.80
C HIS A 84 -6.05 -15.06 -5.06
N GLY A 85 -7.21 -14.83 -5.62
CA GLY A 85 -8.46 -15.27 -5.01
C GLY A 85 -9.11 -14.28 -4.04
N ASP A 86 -8.54 -13.08 -3.89
CA ASP A 86 -9.03 -12.08 -2.95
C ASP A 86 -9.89 -10.99 -3.60
N LEU A 87 -10.55 -11.32 -4.69
CA LEU A 87 -11.34 -10.33 -5.45
C LEU A 87 -12.44 -9.67 -4.60
N ASP A 88 -13.16 -10.47 -3.80
CA ASP A 88 -14.23 -9.92 -2.96
C ASP A 88 -13.71 -8.92 -1.95
N THR A 89 -12.55 -9.20 -1.37
CA THR A 89 -11.91 -8.29 -0.41
C THR A 89 -11.44 -7.02 -1.11
N ALA A 90 -10.90 -7.14 -2.32
CA ALA A 90 -10.48 -5.98 -3.11
C ALA A 90 -11.66 -5.09 -3.47
N VAL A 91 -12.80 -5.69 -3.87
CA VAL A 91 -14.03 -4.94 -4.16
C VAL A 91 -14.50 -4.21 -2.91
N ASN A 92 -14.48 -4.87 -1.75
CA ASN A 92 -14.86 -4.24 -0.50
C ASN A 92 -13.93 -3.06 -0.16
N ALA A 93 -12.63 -3.20 -0.41
CA ALA A 93 -11.68 -2.11 -0.21
C ALA A 93 -12.05 -0.89 -1.05
N MET A 94 -12.44 -1.10 -2.31
CA MET A 94 -12.87 0.00 -3.17
C MET A 94 -14.10 0.72 -2.60
N ARG A 95 -15.04 -0.03 -2.04
CA ARG A 95 -16.22 0.56 -1.39
C ARG A 95 -15.86 1.39 -0.17
N LEU A 96 -14.80 0.99 0.53
CA LEU A 96 -14.33 1.68 1.74
C LEU A 96 -13.42 2.86 1.44
N GLY A 97 -13.15 3.14 0.17
CA GLY A 97 -12.42 4.32 -0.23
C GLY A 97 -11.01 4.12 -0.74
N ALA A 98 -10.60 2.87 -1.03
CA ALA A 98 -9.31 2.64 -1.67
C ALA A 98 -9.30 3.28 -3.05
N PHE A 99 -8.15 3.81 -3.45
CA PHE A 99 -7.98 4.43 -4.75
C PHE A 99 -7.99 3.40 -5.88
N ASP A 100 -7.32 2.27 -5.65
CA ASP A 100 -7.25 1.17 -6.63
C ASP A 100 -6.77 -0.10 -5.92
N TYR A 101 -6.72 -1.20 -6.67
CA TYR A 101 -6.09 -2.43 -6.20
C TYR A 101 -5.31 -3.11 -7.33
N ILE A 102 -4.28 -3.87 -6.97
CA ILE A 102 -3.46 -4.65 -7.88
C ILE A 102 -3.27 -6.06 -7.34
N SER A 103 -3.16 -7.04 -8.24
CA SER A 103 -2.99 -8.46 -7.87
C SER A 103 -1.52 -8.81 -7.61
N LYS A 104 -1.29 -9.76 -6.70
CA LYS A 104 0.02 -10.35 -6.44
C LYS A 104 0.24 -11.54 -7.39
N PRO A 105 1.48 -11.79 -7.83
CA PRO A 105 2.61 -10.88 -7.74
C PRO A 105 2.28 -9.57 -8.45
N PRO A 106 2.88 -8.44 -8.06
CA PRO A 106 2.50 -7.16 -8.64
C PRO A 106 2.59 -7.18 -10.16
N ASP A 107 1.53 -6.71 -10.80
CA ASP A 107 1.53 -6.52 -12.24
C ASP A 107 2.35 -5.28 -12.55
N LEU A 108 3.57 -5.48 -13.02
CA LEU A 108 4.52 -4.40 -13.25
C LEU A 108 3.98 -3.38 -14.25
N ASN A 109 3.27 -3.86 -15.27
CA ASN A 109 2.71 -2.96 -16.28
C ASN A 109 1.64 -2.05 -15.68
N ARG A 110 0.79 -2.58 -14.82
CA ARG A 110 -0.23 -1.77 -14.15
C ARG A 110 0.39 -0.78 -13.18
N LEU A 111 1.42 -1.19 -12.47
CA LEU A 111 2.08 -0.34 -11.49
C LEU A 111 2.78 0.84 -12.17
N LEU A 112 3.35 0.61 -13.35
CA LEU A 112 4.05 1.64 -14.13
C LEU A 112 3.11 2.57 -14.91
N ASN A 113 1.93 2.07 -15.22
CA ASN A 113 0.93 2.84 -15.92
C ASN A 113 -0.05 3.51 -14.96
#